data_127ea0e6cab19abb42ab8a0d54a27ef1
#
_entry.id   127ea0e6cab19abb42ab8a0d54a27ef1
#
_cell.length_a   1.000
_cell.length_b   1.000
_cell.length_c   1.000
_cell.angle_alpha   90.00
_cell.angle_beta   90.00
_cell.angle_gamma   90.00
#
_symmetry.space_group_name_H-M   'P 1'
#
loop_
_entity.id
_entity.type
_entity.pdbx_description
1 polymer ?
#
loop_
_entity_poly.entity_id
_entity_poly.type
_entity_poly.pdbx_seq_one_letter_code
_entity_poly.pdbx_strand_id
1 'polypeptide(L)'
;MTTASRRRAKGLTLDTGALLALERGDSRVRALLRRALETGLPLSMPAGVVAQAWRGGPRQARVARLLADPSVHVAPLDDTTARAVGLLCGRSGHRDIVDVHVALLAQEQGHTVVTSDPEDLSAVHPGLPLITV
;
A
#
# COMPACT_ATOMS: atom_id res chain seq x y z
N MET A 1 0.20 12.71 -27.42
CA MET A 1 -0.16 12.72 -26.22
C MET A 1 0.09 11.47 -25.58
N THR A 2 0.63 11.36 -24.65
CA THR A 2 0.77 10.15 -24.03
C THR A 2 -0.22 9.97 -23.00
N THR A 3 -1.17 9.30 -23.34
CA THR A 3 -2.20 8.99 -22.42
C THR A 3 -1.76 8.06 -21.33
N ALA A 4 -0.69 7.32 -21.55
CA ALA A 4 -0.20 6.41 -20.52
C ALA A 4 0.21 7.13 -19.25
N SER A 5 0.94 8.25 -19.37
CA SER A 5 1.37 9.01 -18.21
C SER A 5 0.22 9.74 -17.52
N ARG A 6 -0.91 9.86 -18.18
CA ARG A 6 -2.09 10.50 -17.62
C ARG A 6 -3.13 9.51 -17.15
N ARG A 7 -2.83 8.23 -17.29
CA ARG A 7 -3.76 7.21 -16.85
C ARG A 7 -3.94 7.30 -15.35
N ARG A 8 -5.19 7.42 -14.93
CA ARG A 8 -5.49 7.47 -13.51
C ARG A 8 -5.20 6.14 -12.86
N ALA A 9 -4.74 6.19 -11.63
CA ALA A 9 -4.60 5.00 -10.83
C ALA A 9 -5.95 4.32 -10.66
N LYS A 10 -5.96 2.99 -10.71
CA LYS A 10 -7.17 2.21 -10.45
C LYS A 10 -7.44 2.06 -8.96
N GLY A 11 -6.53 2.50 -8.15
CA GLY A 11 -6.62 2.47 -6.70
C GLY A 11 -5.27 2.77 -6.09
N LEU A 12 -5.21 2.73 -4.77
CA LEU A 12 -3.99 2.95 -4.02
C LEU A 12 -3.71 1.74 -3.14
N THR A 13 -2.44 1.34 -3.09
CA THR A 13 -1.96 0.34 -2.15
C THR A 13 -1.03 1.04 -1.16
N LEU A 14 -1.27 0.84 0.14
CA LEU A 14 -0.51 1.50 1.19
C LEU A 14 0.56 0.57 1.74
N ASP A 15 1.79 1.10 1.91
CA ASP A 15 2.80 0.38 2.66
C ASP A 15 2.73 0.75 4.15
N THR A 16 3.59 0.14 4.96
CA THR A 16 3.61 0.40 6.40
C THR A 16 3.92 1.86 6.71
N GLY A 17 4.86 2.46 5.98
CA GLY A 17 5.22 3.86 6.18
C GLY A 17 4.07 4.82 5.93
N ALA A 18 3.24 4.54 4.92
CA ALA A 18 2.05 5.34 4.64
C ALA A 18 1.05 5.25 5.80
N LEU A 19 0.85 4.05 6.34
CA LEU A 19 -0.07 3.85 7.46
C LEU A 19 0.43 4.55 8.72
N LEU A 20 1.74 4.48 8.98
CA LEU A 20 2.35 5.19 10.10
C LEU A 20 2.28 6.72 9.93
N ALA A 21 2.42 7.22 8.69
CA ALA A 21 2.24 8.64 8.40
C ALA A 21 0.80 9.08 8.71
N LEU A 22 -0.18 8.26 8.40
CA LEU A 22 -1.58 8.53 8.78
C LEU A 22 -1.74 8.60 10.30
N GLU A 23 -1.11 7.68 11.03
CA GLU A 23 -1.13 7.69 12.49
C GLU A 23 -0.61 9.01 13.04
N ARG A 24 0.48 9.52 12.49
CA ARG A 24 1.08 10.78 12.93
C ARG A 24 0.27 12.02 12.53
N GLY A 25 -0.76 11.85 11.73
CA GLY A 25 -1.57 12.96 11.25
C GLY A 25 -0.92 13.75 10.11
N ASP A 26 -0.05 13.12 9.33
CA ASP A 26 0.55 13.75 8.17
C ASP A 26 -0.52 14.34 7.25
N SER A 27 -0.41 15.62 6.93
CA SER A 27 -1.46 16.33 6.20
C SER A 27 -1.60 15.86 4.76
N ARG A 28 -0.49 15.49 4.11
CA ARG A 28 -0.52 15.01 2.72
C ARG A 28 -1.20 13.65 2.63
N VAL A 29 -0.84 12.75 3.53
CA VAL A 29 -1.45 11.41 3.57
C VAL A 29 -2.94 11.52 3.90
N ARG A 30 -3.29 12.35 4.88
CA ARG A 30 -4.69 12.57 5.26
C ARG A 30 -5.51 13.08 4.07
N ALA A 31 -4.99 14.09 3.37
CA ALA A 31 -5.68 14.65 2.21
C ALA A 31 -5.82 13.63 1.08
N LEU A 32 -4.77 12.88 0.81
CA LEU A 32 -4.77 11.86 -0.24
C LEU A 32 -5.80 10.76 0.04
N LEU A 33 -5.81 10.23 1.26
CA LEU A 33 -6.74 9.15 1.61
C LEU A 33 -8.17 9.64 1.69
N ARG A 34 -8.40 10.85 2.21
CA ARG A 34 -9.74 11.45 2.21
C ARG A 34 -10.28 11.57 0.80
N ARG A 35 -9.48 12.10 -0.12
CA ARG A 35 -9.90 12.27 -1.50
C ARG A 35 -10.19 10.92 -2.17
N ALA A 36 -9.36 9.92 -1.90
CA ALA A 36 -9.59 8.59 -2.43
C ALA A 36 -10.92 8.01 -1.95
N LEU A 37 -11.21 8.13 -0.66
CA LEU A 37 -12.47 7.64 -0.09
C LEU A 37 -13.68 8.42 -0.63
N GLU A 38 -13.56 9.74 -0.75
CA GLU A 38 -14.65 10.58 -1.27
C GLU A 38 -14.95 10.29 -2.74
N THR A 39 -13.96 9.96 -3.53
CA THR A 39 -14.14 9.69 -4.96
C THR A 39 -14.37 8.21 -5.26
N GLY A 40 -14.41 7.36 -4.26
CA GLY A 40 -14.62 5.93 -4.43
C GLY A 40 -13.41 5.18 -5.01
N LEU A 41 -12.22 5.76 -4.91
CA LEU A 41 -11.01 5.10 -5.37
C LEU A 41 -10.65 3.97 -4.40
N PRO A 42 -10.48 2.72 -4.88
CA PRO A 42 -10.17 1.59 -3.99
C PRO A 42 -8.86 1.80 -3.24
N LEU A 43 -8.87 1.42 -1.96
CA LEU A 43 -7.69 1.40 -1.12
C LEU A 43 -7.43 -0.03 -0.66
N SER A 44 -6.18 -0.45 -0.72
CA SER A 44 -5.81 -1.78 -0.24
C SER A 44 -4.46 -1.76 0.46
N MET A 45 -4.20 -2.78 1.24
CA MET A 45 -2.91 -3.01 1.86
C MET A 45 -2.78 -4.48 2.22
N PRO A 46 -1.55 -5.01 2.24
CA PRO A 46 -1.33 -6.37 2.74
C PRO A 46 -1.62 -6.48 4.23
N ALA A 47 -2.07 -7.65 4.66
CA ALA A 47 -2.29 -7.93 6.09
C ALA A 47 -1.01 -7.71 6.91
N GLY A 48 0.17 -7.98 6.33
CA GLY A 48 1.45 -7.72 6.99
C GLY A 48 1.71 -6.26 7.29
N VAL A 49 1.18 -5.35 6.45
CA VAL A 49 1.26 -3.91 6.73
C VAL A 49 0.48 -3.57 8.00
N VAL A 50 -0.72 -4.15 8.14
CA VAL A 50 -1.50 -3.98 9.36
C VAL A 50 -0.73 -4.51 10.56
N ALA A 51 -0.15 -5.71 10.44
CA ALA A 51 0.60 -6.32 11.52
C ALA A 51 1.81 -5.49 11.95
N GLN A 52 2.48 -4.84 11.01
CA GLN A 52 3.62 -3.97 11.32
C GLN A 52 3.21 -2.66 11.98
N ALA A 53 2.07 -2.10 11.60
CA ALA A 53 1.65 -0.78 12.05
C ALA A 53 0.69 -0.79 13.26
N TRP A 54 -0.20 -1.78 13.32
CA TRP A 54 -1.27 -1.80 14.31
C TRP A 54 -0.76 -2.20 15.69
N ARG A 55 -1.07 -1.38 16.69
CA ARG A 55 -0.77 -1.69 18.11
C ARG A 55 -1.99 -1.48 19.01
N GLY A 56 -3.05 -0.91 18.44
CA GLY A 56 -4.24 -0.53 19.21
C GLY A 56 -4.04 0.77 19.99
N GLY A 57 -5.07 1.18 20.68
CA GLY A 57 -5.04 2.36 21.54
C GLY A 57 -5.43 3.66 20.84
N PRO A 58 -5.60 4.74 21.66
CA PRO A 58 -6.19 5.99 21.16
C PRO A 58 -5.32 6.75 20.16
N ARG A 59 -4.01 6.53 20.18
CA ARG A 59 -3.11 7.17 19.21
C ARG A 59 -3.38 6.73 17.77
N GLN A 60 -4.01 5.59 17.61
CA GLN A 60 -4.27 5.00 16.29
C GLN A 60 -5.72 5.19 15.83
N ALA A 61 -6.42 6.18 16.35
CA ALA A 61 -7.82 6.43 15.99
C ALA A 61 -7.99 6.63 14.47
N ARG A 62 -7.05 7.32 13.81
CA ARG A 62 -7.11 7.54 12.35
C ARG A 62 -6.94 6.23 11.59
N VAL A 63 -6.00 5.41 12.02
CA VAL A 63 -5.75 4.10 11.42
C VAL A 63 -6.96 3.20 11.63
N ALA A 64 -7.51 3.20 12.85
CA ALA A 64 -8.71 2.40 13.16
C ALA A 64 -9.89 2.78 12.25
N ARG A 65 -10.10 4.08 12.02
CA ARG A 65 -11.17 4.53 11.13
C ARG A 65 -10.95 4.08 9.69
N LEU A 66 -9.71 4.17 9.21
CA LEU A 66 -9.39 3.71 7.86
C LEU A 66 -9.67 2.21 7.72
N LEU A 67 -9.19 1.40 8.67
CA LEU A 67 -9.39 -0.05 8.62
C LEU A 67 -10.85 -0.47 8.78
N ALA A 68 -11.68 0.36 9.40
CA ALA A 68 -13.10 0.10 9.57
C ALA A 68 -13.94 0.48 8.34
N ASP A 69 -13.37 1.23 7.41
CA ASP A 69 -14.10 1.64 6.21
C ASP A 69 -14.31 0.42 5.31
N PRO A 70 -15.56 0.11 4.93
CA PRO A 70 -15.83 -1.08 4.13
C PRO A 70 -15.23 -1.06 2.72
N SER A 71 -14.83 0.11 2.22
CA SER A 71 -14.17 0.23 0.92
C SER A 71 -12.66 -0.07 0.97
N VAL A 72 -12.09 -0.22 2.17
CA VAL A 72 -10.68 -0.51 2.36
C VAL A 72 -10.49 -2.03 2.43
N HIS A 73 -9.63 -2.54 1.57
CA HIS A 73 -9.36 -3.98 1.49
C HIS A 73 -8.02 -4.31 2.14
N VAL A 74 -8.03 -5.22 3.09
CA VAL A 74 -6.80 -5.79 3.67
C VAL A 74 -6.59 -7.16 3.02
N ALA A 75 -5.55 -7.28 2.22
CA ALA A 75 -5.25 -8.50 1.47
C ALA A 75 -4.59 -9.55 2.37
N PRO A 76 -5.14 -10.75 2.46
CA PRO A 76 -4.55 -11.78 3.30
C PRO A 76 -3.25 -12.32 2.71
N LEU A 77 -2.41 -12.87 3.59
CA LEU A 77 -1.23 -13.61 3.18
C LEU A 77 -1.53 -15.10 3.36
N ASP A 78 -2.34 -15.64 2.47
CA ASP A 78 -2.64 -17.06 2.45
C ASP A 78 -1.52 -17.85 1.76
N ASP A 79 -1.66 -19.18 1.67
CA ASP A 79 -0.62 -20.02 1.09
C ASP A 79 -0.30 -19.65 -0.36
N THR A 80 -1.32 -19.44 -1.18
CA THR A 80 -1.12 -19.06 -2.58
C THR A 80 -0.36 -17.76 -2.70
N THR A 81 -0.78 -16.75 -1.97
CA THR A 81 -0.13 -15.43 -1.96
C THR A 81 1.28 -15.52 -1.39
N ALA A 82 1.47 -16.28 -0.31
CA ALA A 82 2.77 -16.45 0.30
C ALA A 82 3.78 -17.05 -0.67
N ARG A 83 3.35 -18.02 -1.48
CA ARG A 83 4.23 -18.63 -2.50
C ARG A 83 4.58 -17.64 -3.60
N ALA A 84 3.63 -16.83 -4.04
CA ALA A 84 3.89 -15.79 -5.04
C ALA A 84 4.87 -14.73 -4.50
N VAL A 85 4.69 -14.31 -3.26
CA VAL A 85 5.60 -13.37 -2.58
C VAL A 85 7.00 -13.99 -2.49
N GLY A 86 7.09 -15.24 -2.07
CA GLY A 86 8.38 -15.95 -1.96
C GLY A 86 9.12 -16.01 -3.30
N LEU A 87 8.41 -16.33 -4.39
CA LEU A 87 9.01 -16.34 -5.72
C LEU A 87 9.55 -14.97 -6.11
N LEU A 88 8.82 -13.92 -5.82
CA LEU A 88 9.25 -12.56 -6.15
C LEU A 88 10.42 -12.11 -5.28
N CYS A 89 10.46 -12.53 -4.01
CA CYS A 89 11.64 -12.33 -3.16
C CYS A 89 12.88 -12.97 -3.79
N GLY A 90 12.76 -14.19 -4.28
CA GLY A 90 13.85 -14.90 -4.93
C GLY A 90 14.35 -14.21 -6.19
N ARG A 91 13.42 -13.69 -7.00
CA ARG A 91 13.78 -13.01 -8.26
C ARG A 91 14.39 -11.64 -8.04
N SER A 92 13.85 -10.88 -7.09
CA SER A 92 14.28 -9.50 -6.85
C SER A 92 15.49 -9.40 -5.92
N GLY A 93 15.77 -10.45 -5.15
CA GLY A 93 16.76 -10.40 -4.09
C GLY A 93 16.32 -9.62 -2.86
N HIS A 94 15.11 -9.09 -2.84
CA HIS A 94 14.59 -8.33 -1.72
C HIS A 94 14.02 -9.28 -0.67
N ARG A 95 14.38 -9.05 0.61
CA ARG A 95 14.03 -10.01 1.68
C ARG A 95 12.80 -9.65 2.48
N ASP A 96 12.36 -8.40 2.43
CA ASP A 96 11.21 -7.96 3.20
C ASP A 96 9.92 -8.43 2.51
N ILE A 97 9.31 -9.45 3.08
CA ILE A 97 8.10 -10.05 2.49
C ILE A 97 6.92 -9.08 2.47
N VAL A 98 6.87 -8.13 3.38
CA VAL A 98 5.79 -7.14 3.40
C VAL A 98 5.94 -6.17 2.25
N ASP A 99 7.14 -5.63 2.01
CA ASP A 99 7.41 -4.76 0.85
C ASP A 99 7.13 -5.49 -0.46
N VAL A 100 7.57 -6.74 -0.56
CA VAL A 100 7.34 -7.55 -1.75
C VAL A 100 5.83 -7.78 -1.96
N HIS A 101 5.09 -8.04 -0.88
CA HIS A 101 3.65 -8.21 -0.98
C HIS A 101 2.94 -6.91 -1.39
N VAL A 102 3.41 -5.77 -0.89
CA VAL A 102 2.90 -4.45 -1.33
C VAL A 102 3.06 -4.30 -2.84
N ALA A 103 4.25 -4.58 -3.36
CA ALA A 103 4.52 -4.47 -4.79
C ALA A 103 3.66 -5.44 -5.62
N LEU A 104 3.56 -6.69 -5.18
CA LEU A 104 2.77 -7.71 -5.87
C LEU A 104 1.29 -7.32 -5.91
N LEU A 105 0.73 -6.91 -4.78
CA LEU A 105 -0.67 -6.51 -4.66
C LEU A 105 -0.96 -5.31 -5.58
N ALA A 106 -0.12 -4.30 -5.54
CA ALA A 106 -0.30 -3.12 -6.38
C ALA A 106 -0.23 -3.47 -7.87
N GLN A 107 0.72 -4.31 -8.25
CA GLN A 107 0.84 -4.75 -9.64
C GLN A 107 -0.41 -5.49 -10.10
N GLU A 108 -0.90 -6.43 -9.29
CA GLU A 108 -2.08 -7.23 -9.63
C GLU A 108 -3.34 -6.37 -9.75
N GLN A 109 -3.47 -5.35 -8.91
CA GLN A 109 -4.64 -4.48 -8.88
C GLN A 109 -4.55 -3.29 -9.83
N GLY A 110 -3.38 -3.03 -10.39
CA GLY A 110 -3.16 -1.82 -11.18
C GLY A 110 -3.14 -0.56 -10.33
N HIS A 111 -2.66 -0.65 -9.09
CA HIS A 111 -2.65 0.44 -8.14
C HIS A 111 -1.34 1.22 -8.16
N THR A 112 -1.42 2.46 -7.70
CA THR A 112 -0.24 3.25 -7.32
C THR A 112 0.04 2.97 -5.84
N VAL A 113 1.32 2.80 -5.49
CA VAL A 113 1.71 2.57 -4.10
C VAL A 113 1.97 3.90 -3.41
N VAL A 114 1.38 4.09 -2.25
CA VAL A 114 1.71 5.20 -1.36
C VAL A 114 2.76 4.70 -0.39
N THR A 115 3.94 5.28 -0.43
CA THR A 115 5.11 4.76 0.28
C THR A 115 5.97 5.87 0.89
N SER A 116 6.61 5.59 2.02
CA SER A 116 7.67 6.42 2.55
C SER A 116 9.05 5.92 2.10
N ASP A 117 9.11 4.81 1.37
CA ASP A 117 10.37 4.17 0.98
C ASP A 117 10.34 3.76 -0.49
N PRO A 118 10.39 4.75 -1.41
CA PRO A 118 10.26 4.48 -2.84
C PRO A 118 11.40 3.63 -3.40
N GLU A 119 12.59 3.69 -2.81
CA GLU A 119 13.74 2.94 -3.30
C GLU A 119 13.54 1.44 -3.13
N ASP A 120 13.06 1.02 -1.96
CA ASP A 120 12.80 -0.40 -1.69
C ASP A 120 11.74 -0.96 -2.63
N LEU A 121 10.67 -0.20 -2.86
CA LEU A 121 9.60 -0.64 -3.77
C LEU A 121 10.09 -0.71 -5.21
N SER A 122 10.88 0.26 -5.66
CA SER A 122 11.45 0.27 -7.01
C SER A 122 12.44 -0.87 -7.21
N ALA A 123 13.14 -1.29 -6.16
CA ALA A 123 14.04 -2.43 -6.23
C ALA A 123 13.28 -3.73 -6.50
N VAL A 124 12.07 -3.86 -5.96
CA VAL A 124 11.22 -5.03 -6.20
C VAL A 124 10.59 -4.98 -7.59
N HIS A 125 10.07 -3.82 -7.96
CA HIS A 125 9.35 -3.64 -9.22
C HIS A 125 9.61 -2.24 -9.78
N PRO A 126 10.61 -2.08 -10.67
CA PRO A 126 11.04 -0.74 -11.15
C PRO A 126 9.95 0.08 -11.84
N GLY A 127 9.00 -0.57 -12.48
CA GLY A 127 7.93 0.11 -13.21
C GLY A 127 6.71 0.48 -12.37
N LEU A 128 6.74 0.22 -11.08
CA LEU A 128 5.59 0.44 -10.22
C LEU A 128 5.34 1.94 -9.99
N PRO A 129 4.13 2.45 -10.25
CA PRO A 129 3.84 3.85 -9.96
C PRO A 129 3.78 4.09 -8.46
N LEU A 130 4.46 5.15 -8.00
CA LEU A 130 4.62 5.46 -6.59
C LEU A 130 4.19 6.89 -6.28
N ILE A 131 3.61 7.09 -5.09
CA ILE A 131 3.42 8.39 -4.47
C ILE A 131 4.24 8.36 -3.18
N THR A 132 5.26 9.22 -3.12
CA THR A 132 6.11 9.30 -1.93
C THR A 132 5.51 10.23 -0.89
N VAL A 133 5.49 9.80 0.34
CA VAL A 133 4.97 10.58 1.46
C VAL A 133 5.96 10.72 2.60
#